data_88a163018b8b96f3c5ebb39ff5424465
#
_entry.id   88a163018b8b96f3c5ebb39ff5424465
#
_cell.length_a   1.000
_cell.length_b   1.000
_cell.length_c   1.000
_cell.angle_alpha   90.00
_cell.angle_beta   90.00
_cell.angle_gamma   90.00
#
_symmetry.space_group_name_H-M   'P 1'
#
loop_
_entity.id
_entity.type
_entity.pdbx_description
1 polymer ?
#
loop_
_entity_poly.entity_id
_entity_poly.type
_entity_poly.pdbx_seq_one_letter_code
_entity_poly.pdbx_strand_id
1 'polypeptide(L)'
;AHEVSRMASDLVTTYMHPDSVIALSNGRGVASVVRAMTPTRHPEATVVQAIGGTARGNLVLDSPELCRQLAERLGCAYRVMPAPVLVSNPQVAAALKAEKSIGMTIAMASHADILVTGVGAVGVNSVAPIFDHVMPERAHAELLSRGAVGHICGHHIDAQGRHVDADFCQGLMTIPIDRIPSITHVIVSAFGAEKVPALSAILRAHLVTDLVTDIATAKAVLDRRG
;
A
#
# COMPACT_ATOMS: atom_id res chain seq x y z
N ALA A 1 12.08 14.57 3.12
CA ALA A 1 10.81 13.91 3.53
C ALA A 1 9.59 14.79 3.23
N HIS A 2 9.54 16.02 3.74
CA HIS A 2 8.37 16.91 3.58
C HIS A 2 8.06 17.23 2.10
N GLU A 3 9.06 17.57 1.29
CA GLU A 3 8.87 17.85 -0.13
C GLU A 3 8.36 16.64 -0.93
N VAL A 4 8.92 15.44 -0.66
CA VAL A 4 8.45 14.20 -1.30
C VAL A 4 6.97 13.98 -1.02
N SER A 5 6.54 14.17 0.23
CA SER A 5 5.13 14.00 0.60
C SER A 5 4.23 15.07 -0.04
N ARG A 6 4.70 16.31 -0.16
CA ARG A 6 3.97 17.38 -0.83
C ARG A 6 3.82 17.10 -2.33
N MET A 7 4.90 16.70 -3.01
CA MET A 7 4.84 16.33 -4.42
C MET A 7 3.89 15.16 -4.68
N ALA A 8 3.90 14.14 -3.81
CA ALA A 8 2.95 13.03 -3.93
C ALA A 8 1.49 13.48 -3.69
N SER A 9 1.26 14.38 -2.75
CA SER A 9 -0.03 15.02 -2.51
C SER A 9 -0.51 15.83 -3.71
N ASP A 10 0.39 16.61 -4.33
CA ASP A 10 0.09 17.42 -5.51
C ASP A 10 -0.30 16.51 -6.71
N LEU A 11 0.37 15.36 -6.87
CA LEU A 11 -0.01 14.37 -7.88
C LEU A 11 -1.41 13.79 -7.64
N VAL A 12 -1.73 13.41 -6.39
CA VAL A 12 -3.09 12.95 -6.05
C VAL A 12 -4.11 14.00 -6.47
N THR A 13 -3.89 15.26 -6.10
CA THR A 13 -4.81 16.37 -6.46
C THR A 13 -4.90 16.57 -7.97
N THR A 14 -3.79 16.41 -8.70
CA THR A 14 -3.75 16.57 -10.17
C THR A 14 -4.56 15.49 -10.89
N TYR A 15 -4.54 14.26 -10.36
CA TYR A 15 -5.21 13.12 -10.98
C TYR A 15 -6.68 12.96 -10.53
N MET A 16 -7.08 13.67 -9.47
CA MET A 16 -8.45 13.59 -8.98
C MET A 16 -9.47 14.19 -9.95
N HIS A 17 -10.56 13.45 -10.13
CA HIS A 17 -11.81 13.91 -10.69
C HIS A 17 -12.86 14.11 -9.58
N PRO A 18 -13.99 14.78 -9.85
CA PRO A 18 -15.00 15.03 -8.81
C PRO A 18 -15.49 13.80 -8.07
N ASP A 19 -15.65 12.68 -8.77
CA ASP A 19 -16.18 11.40 -8.29
C ASP A 19 -15.11 10.30 -8.09
N SER A 20 -13.83 10.70 -8.05
CA SER A 20 -12.70 9.77 -7.93
C SER A 20 -12.81 8.84 -6.72
N VAL A 21 -12.46 7.59 -6.93
CA VAL A 21 -12.21 6.60 -5.88
C VAL A 21 -10.71 6.58 -5.56
N ILE A 22 -10.35 6.92 -4.33
CA ILE A 22 -8.96 6.98 -3.88
C ILE A 22 -8.71 5.87 -2.87
N ALA A 23 -7.91 4.87 -3.26
CA ALA A 23 -7.53 3.77 -2.39
C ALA A 23 -6.27 4.12 -1.58
N LEU A 24 -6.27 3.82 -0.29
CA LEU A 24 -5.13 4.02 0.59
C LEU A 24 -4.64 2.70 1.19
N SER A 25 -3.33 2.50 1.16
CA SER A 25 -2.68 1.53 2.03
C SER A 25 -2.33 2.18 3.38
N ASN A 26 -1.46 1.55 4.15
CA ASN A 26 -0.97 2.03 5.45
C ASN A 26 0.50 2.45 5.40
N GLY A 27 0.99 3.02 6.50
CA GLY A 27 2.39 3.31 6.72
C GLY A 27 2.78 4.78 6.67
N ARG A 28 4.02 5.05 7.07
CA ARG A 28 4.56 6.42 7.24
C ARG A 28 4.52 7.27 5.96
N GLY A 29 4.80 6.66 4.81
CA GLY A 29 4.78 7.35 3.52
C GLY A 29 3.36 7.86 3.21
N VAL A 30 2.37 6.97 3.27
CA VAL A 30 0.96 7.30 3.03
C VAL A 30 0.45 8.35 4.03
N ALA A 31 0.74 8.16 5.32
CA ALA A 31 0.38 9.13 6.36
C ALA A 31 0.98 10.53 6.11
N SER A 32 2.19 10.59 5.58
CA SER A 32 2.83 11.86 5.24
C SER A 32 2.19 12.53 4.03
N VAL A 33 1.78 11.75 3.03
CA VAL A 33 1.02 12.26 1.87
C VAL A 33 -0.34 12.80 2.33
N VAL A 34 -1.10 12.03 3.11
CA VAL A 34 -2.40 12.45 3.67
C VAL A 34 -2.28 13.75 4.46
N ARG A 35 -1.25 13.88 5.31
CA ARG A 35 -1.01 15.12 6.07
C ARG A 35 -0.65 16.31 5.20
N ALA A 36 0.04 16.07 4.07
CA ALA A 36 0.45 17.12 3.13
C ALA A 36 -0.69 17.58 2.21
N MET A 37 -1.78 16.80 2.09
CA MET A 37 -2.93 17.18 1.28
C MET A 37 -3.51 18.51 1.73
N THR A 38 -3.63 19.45 0.81
CA THR A 38 -4.37 20.70 1.05
C THR A 38 -5.86 20.38 1.16
N PRO A 39 -6.57 20.85 2.20
CA PRO A 39 -8.00 20.67 2.28
C PRO A 39 -8.71 21.29 1.06
N THR A 40 -9.47 20.47 0.38
CA THR A 40 -10.27 20.84 -0.80
C THR A 40 -11.62 20.16 -0.72
N ARG A 41 -12.60 20.59 -1.53
CA ARG A 41 -13.94 20.02 -1.45
C ARG A 41 -14.25 19.16 -2.68
N HIS A 42 -14.32 17.85 -2.46
CA HIS A 42 -14.68 16.83 -3.46
C HIS A 42 -15.77 15.90 -2.88
N PRO A 43 -17.01 16.37 -2.71
CA PRO A 43 -18.05 15.65 -1.97
C PRO A 43 -18.50 14.36 -2.64
N GLU A 44 -18.29 14.21 -3.94
CA GLU A 44 -18.66 13.03 -4.71
C GLU A 44 -17.54 11.97 -4.75
N ALA A 45 -16.31 12.36 -4.35
CA ALA A 45 -15.20 11.42 -4.24
C ALA A 45 -15.43 10.41 -3.10
N THR A 46 -14.72 9.31 -3.14
CA THR A 46 -14.74 8.30 -2.07
C THR A 46 -13.32 7.84 -1.75
N VAL A 47 -12.96 7.88 -0.48
CA VAL A 47 -11.71 7.28 -0.01
C VAL A 47 -11.98 5.84 0.44
N VAL A 48 -11.17 4.89 0.00
CA VAL A 48 -11.36 3.48 0.30
C VAL A 48 -10.10 2.83 0.85
N GLN A 49 -10.25 1.95 1.81
CA GLN A 49 -9.15 1.19 2.39
C GLN A 49 -8.72 0.05 1.47
N ALA A 50 -7.43 0.02 1.08
CA ALA A 50 -6.87 -1.00 0.17
C ALA A 50 -6.34 -2.24 0.88
N ILE A 51 -6.03 -2.16 2.16
CA ILE A 51 -5.44 -3.23 2.96
C ILE A 51 -6.01 -3.20 4.38
N GLY A 52 -6.23 -4.36 4.98
CA GLY A 52 -6.74 -4.50 6.33
C GLY A 52 -5.94 -3.75 7.38
N GLY A 53 -6.56 -3.46 8.52
CA GLY A 53 -5.94 -2.72 9.62
C GLY A 53 -4.82 -3.51 10.30
N THR A 54 -3.78 -2.81 10.77
CA THR A 54 -2.68 -3.43 11.52
C THR A 54 -3.04 -3.66 12.99
N ALA A 55 -4.08 -2.97 13.48
CA ALA A 55 -4.63 -3.05 14.85
C ALA A 55 -3.62 -2.85 15.98
N ARG A 56 -2.40 -2.41 15.70
CA ARG A 56 -1.32 -2.26 16.69
C ARG A 56 -0.48 -1.00 16.45
N GLY A 57 0.11 -0.52 17.53
CA GLY A 57 1.09 0.56 17.51
C GLY A 57 0.46 1.93 17.25
N ASN A 58 0.98 2.63 16.29
CA ASN A 58 0.55 3.98 15.98
C ASN A 58 -0.66 3.98 15.05
N LEU A 59 -1.86 4.09 15.60
CA LEU A 59 -3.13 4.15 14.86
C LEU A 59 -3.13 5.24 13.76
N VAL A 60 -2.36 6.31 13.95
CA VAL A 60 -2.22 7.42 12.98
C VAL A 60 -1.57 6.98 11.66
N LEU A 61 -0.93 5.82 11.64
CA LEU A 61 -0.31 5.23 10.44
C LEU A 61 -1.15 4.11 9.85
N ASP A 62 -2.27 3.76 10.49
CA ASP A 62 -3.10 2.65 10.06
C ASP A 62 -4.12 3.10 9.01
N SER A 63 -4.38 2.25 8.05
CA SER A 63 -5.19 2.58 6.87
C SER A 63 -6.63 3.05 7.19
N PRO A 64 -7.36 2.53 8.19
CA PRO A 64 -8.68 3.07 8.53
C PRO A 64 -8.65 4.54 8.93
N GLU A 65 -7.68 4.90 9.78
CA GLU A 65 -7.51 6.29 10.25
C GLU A 65 -7.03 7.21 9.12
N LEU A 66 -6.14 6.73 8.26
CA LEU A 66 -5.69 7.47 7.09
C LEU A 66 -6.83 7.75 6.11
N CYS A 67 -7.73 6.78 5.90
CA CYS A 67 -8.94 6.98 5.09
C CYS A 67 -9.83 8.06 5.68
N ARG A 68 -10.07 8.03 7.00
CA ARG A 68 -10.87 9.03 7.70
C ARG A 68 -10.25 10.43 7.56
N GLN A 69 -8.94 10.56 7.80
CA GLN A 69 -8.22 11.84 7.70
C GLN A 69 -8.24 12.42 6.29
N LEU A 70 -8.04 11.58 5.25
CA LEU A 70 -8.09 12.06 3.88
C LEU A 70 -9.52 12.49 3.51
N ALA A 71 -10.52 11.70 3.88
CA ALA A 71 -11.92 12.03 3.62
C ALA A 71 -12.35 13.34 4.28
N GLU A 72 -11.90 13.61 5.51
CA GLU A 72 -12.13 14.91 6.16
C GLU A 72 -11.52 16.07 5.39
N ARG A 73 -10.30 15.92 4.87
CA ARG A 73 -9.62 16.95 4.06
C ARG A 73 -10.33 17.21 2.74
N LEU A 74 -10.92 16.18 2.16
CA LEU A 74 -11.63 16.25 0.88
C LEU A 74 -13.13 16.56 1.03
N GLY A 75 -13.66 16.52 2.26
CA GLY A 75 -15.09 16.68 2.51
C GLY A 75 -15.94 15.61 1.83
N CYS A 76 -15.47 14.35 1.78
CA CYS A 76 -16.08 13.24 1.06
C CYS A 76 -16.38 12.05 1.96
N ALA A 77 -17.00 11.01 1.37
CA ALA A 77 -17.24 9.74 2.03
C ALA A 77 -15.96 8.90 2.13
N TYR A 78 -15.91 7.96 3.08
CA TYR A 78 -14.88 6.93 3.13
C TYR A 78 -15.46 5.57 3.47
N ARG A 79 -14.73 4.52 3.06
CA ARG A 79 -15.07 3.13 3.32
C ARG A 79 -13.86 2.40 3.89
N VAL A 80 -14.05 1.78 5.04
CA VAL A 80 -13.01 0.95 5.69
C VAL A 80 -13.32 -0.53 5.53
N MET A 81 -12.27 -1.34 5.60
CA MET A 81 -12.33 -2.79 5.60
C MET A 81 -12.28 -3.28 7.07
N PRO A 82 -13.39 -3.81 7.63
CA PRO A 82 -13.42 -4.27 9.01
C PRO A 82 -12.71 -5.64 9.16
N ALA A 83 -11.44 -5.69 8.81
CA ALA A 83 -10.61 -6.89 8.88
C ALA A 83 -9.16 -6.52 9.20
N PRO A 84 -8.41 -7.40 9.90
CA PRO A 84 -6.97 -7.21 10.10
C PRO A 84 -6.21 -7.41 8.79
N VAL A 85 -4.97 -6.90 8.72
CA VAL A 85 -4.08 -7.08 7.54
C VAL A 85 -3.80 -8.55 7.22
N LEU A 86 -3.75 -9.39 8.25
CA LEU A 86 -3.48 -10.82 8.13
C LEU A 86 -4.43 -11.63 9.02
N VAL A 87 -5.06 -12.62 8.44
CA VAL A 87 -5.87 -13.65 9.13
C VAL A 87 -5.09 -14.95 9.07
N SER A 88 -4.78 -15.53 10.23
CA SER A 88 -3.91 -16.70 10.34
C SER A 88 -4.49 -17.99 9.71
N ASN A 89 -5.81 -18.09 9.60
CA ASN A 89 -6.50 -19.23 9.00
C ASN A 89 -7.00 -18.83 7.59
N PRO A 90 -6.50 -19.47 6.51
CA PRO A 90 -6.90 -19.15 5.13
C PRO A 90 -8.41 -19.33 4.86
N GLN A 91 -9.06 -20.34 5.47
CA GLN A 91 -10.49 -20.56 5.31
C GLN A 91 -11.32 -19.40 5.92
N VAL A 92 -10.88 -18.91 7.09
CA VAL A 92 -11.50 -17.73 7.73
C VAL A 92 -11.25 -16.48 6.89
N ALA A 93 -10.05 -16.31 6.34
CA ALA A 93 -9.75 -15.21 5.44
C ALA A 93 -10.66 -15.24 4.19
N ALA A 94 -10.84 -16.41 3.59
CA ALA A 94 -11.71 -16.59 2.43
C ALA A 94 -13.18 -16.27 2.77
N ALA A 95 -13.67 -16.75 3.91
CA ALA A 95 -15.03 -16.45 4.41
C ALA A 95 -15.22 -14.95 4.65
N LEU A 96 -14.26 -14.28 5.28
CA LEU A 96 -14.30 -12.83 5.50
C LEU A 96 -14.31 -12.05 4.18
N LYS A 97 -13.50 -12.46 3.19
CA LYS A 97 -13.50 -11.83 1.85
C LYS A 97 -14.85 -11.99 1.12
N ALA A 98 -15.58 -13.07 1.41
CA ALA A 98 -16.93 -13.30 0.86
C ALA A 98 -18.02 -12.47 1.55
N GLU A 99 -17.76 -11.95 2.76
CA GLU A 99 -18.70 -11.04 3.43
C GLU A 99 -18.92 -9.77 2.62
N LYS A 100 -20.20 -9.39 2.42
CA LYS A 100 -20.60 -8.28 1.54
C LYS A 100 -19.85 -6.99 1.81
N SER A 101 -19.69 -6.61 3.09
CA SER A 101 -19.04 -5.35 3.47
C SER A 101 -17.55 -5.34 3.12
N ILE A 102 -16.87 -6.46 3.34
CA ILE A 102 -15.43 -6.63 3.07
C ILE A 102 -15.20 -6.79 1.56
N GLY A 103 -15.94 -7.69 0.92
CA GLY A 103 -15.82 -7.94 -0.52
C GLY A 103 -16.08 -6.69 -1.37
N MET A 104 -17.10 -5.90 -1.01
CA MET A 104 -17.36 -4.61 -1.68
C MET A 104 -16.23 -3.60 -1.47
N THR A 105 -15.61 -3.57 -0.29
CA THR A 105 -14.47 -2.67 -0.03
C THR A 105 -13.26 -3.07 -0.86
N ILE A 106 -12.92 -4.36 -0.90
CA ILE A 106 -11.85 -4.91 -1.74
C ILE A 106 -12.13 -4.63 -3.22
N ALA A 107 -13.36 -4.87 -3.69
CA ALA A 107 -13.75 -4.62 -5.07
C ALA A 107 -13.63 -3.13 -5.43
N MET A 108 -14.12 -2.23 -4.59
CA MET A 108 -14.03 -0.79 -4.80
C MET A 108 -12.56 -0.35 -4.85
N ALA A 109 -11.72 -0.78 -3.91
CA ALA A 109 -10.30 -0.46 -3.88
C ALA A 109 -9.53 -1.04 -5.09
N SER A 110 -9.96 -2.22 -5.61
CA SER A 110 -9.36 -2.86 -6.80
C SER A 110 -9.70 -2.14 -8.11
N HIS A 111 -10.73 -1.28 -8.11
CA HIS A 111 -11.14 -0.47 -9.26
C HIS A 111 -11.01 1.03 -8.96
N ALA A 112 -10.15 1.40 -8.02
CA ALA A 112 -9.89 2.79 -7.71
C ALA A 112 -9.23 3.51 -8.89
N ASP A 113 -9.45 4.82 -8.99
CA ASP A 113 -8.76 5.67 -9.97
C ASP A 113 -7.32 5.93 -9.52
N ILE A 114 -7.14 6.09 -8.20
CA ILE A 114 -5.86 6.39 -7.57
C ILE A 114 -5.60 5.43 -6.40
N LEU A 115 -4.44 4.81 -6.37
CA LEU A 115 -3.92 4.09 -5.21
C LEU A 115 -2.71 4.84 -4.64
N VAL A 116 -2.81 5.29 -3.39
CA VAL A 116 -1.65 5.85 -2.68
C VAL A 116 -1.09 4.78 -1.75
N THR A 117 0.15 4.41 -1.97
CA THR A 117 0.78 3.33 -1.20
C THR A 117 2.25 3.63 -0.88
N GLY A 118 2.77 2.91 0.08
CA GLY A 118 4.19 2.85 0.39
C GLY A 118 4.79 1.53 -0.08
N VAL A 119 6.10 1.39 0.14
CA VAL A 119 6.85 0.16 -0.07
C VAL A 119 7.52 -0.27 1.23
N GLY A 120 7.30 -1.51 1.62
CA GLY A 120 8.04 -2.15 2.71
C GLY A 120 9.29 -2.83 2.18
N ALA A 121 10.45 -2.57 2.80
CA ALA A 121 11.64 -3.37 2.55
C ALA A 121 11.59 -4.66 3.40
N VAL A 122 12.06 -5.76 2.84
CA VAL A 122 12.17 -7.05 3.52
C VAL A 122 13.65 -7.43 3.58
N GLY A 123 14.09 -7.89 4.74
CA GLY A 123 15.47 -8.30 4.97
C GLY A 123 15.58 -9.20 6.18
N VAL A 124 16.77 -9.72 6.47
CA VAL A 124 17.01 -10.71 7.55
C VAL A 124 16.50 -10.22 8.91
N ASN A 125 16.60 -8.92 9.18
CA ASN A 125 16.20 -8.31 10.46
C ASN A 125 14.95 -7.42 10.34
N SER A 126 14.17 -7.53 9.27
CA SER A 126 13.01 -6.67 9.04
C SER A 126 11.93 -7.37 8.23
N VAL A 127 10.77 -7.53 8.85
CA VAL A 127 9.53 -8.03 8.20
C VAL A 127 8.67 -6.91 7.59
N ALA A 128 9.11 -5.67 7.69
CA ALA A 128 8.34 -4.45 7.49
C ALA A 128 7.28 -4.18 8.59
N PRO A 129 7.11 -2.91 9.01
CA PRO A 129 6.30 -2.54 10.19
C PRO A 129 4.84 -2.97 10.13
N ILE A 130 4.25 -3.13 8.94
CA ILE A 130 2.85 -3.55 8.80
C ILE A 130 2.61 -5.00 9.25
N PHE A 131 3.67 -5.80 9.29
CA PHE A 131 3.63 -7.20 9.68
C PHE A 131 4.26 -7.46 11.05
N ASP A 132 4.79 -6.42 11.72
CA ASP A 132 5.36 -6.56 13.06
C ASP A 132 4.33 -7.23 13.99
N HIS A 133 4.76 -8.27 14.68
CA HIS A 133 3.96 -9.07 15.62
C HIS A 133 2.79 -9.87 15.02
N VAL A 134 2.51 -9.81 13.72
CA VAL A 134 1.43 -10.59 13.09
C VAL A 134 1.95 -11.65 12.12
N MET A 135 3.16 -11.46 11.56
CA MET A 135 3.78 -12.45 10.68
C MET A 135 4.53 -13.51 11.51
N PRO A 136 4.21 -14.79 11.34
CA PRO A 136 5.00 -15.87 11.97
C PRO A 136 6.44 -15.88 11.47
N GLU A 137 7.42 -16.18 12.34
CA GLU A 137 8.84 -16.26 11.96
C GLU A 137 9.09 -17.21 10.78
N ARG A 138 8.38 -18.35 10.74
CA ARG A 138 8.45 -19.29 9.62
C ARG A 138 8.04 -18.68 8.29
N ALA A 139 7.02 -17.82 8.28
CA ALA A 139 6.56 -17.14 7.08
C ALA A 139 7.61 -16.11 6.61
N HIS A 140 8.24 -15.39 7.54
CA HIS A 140 9.35 -14.50 7.22
C HIS A 140 10.54 -15.26 6.63
N ALA A 141 10.94 -16.36 7.25
CA ALA A 141 12.02 -17.21 6.74
C ALA A 141 11.70 -17.78 5.34
N GLU A 142 10.45 -18.19 5.11
CA GLU A 142 9.99 -18.65 3.80
C GLU A 142 10.09 -17.54 2.75
N LEU A 143 9.63 -16.33 3.04
CA LEU A 143 9.73 -15.18 2.13
C LEU A 143 11.19 -14.88 1.75
N LEU A 144 12.08 -14.87 2.74
CA LEU A 144 13.52 -14.65 2.50
C LEU A 144 14.12 -15.77 1.63
N SER A 145 13.78 -17.04 1.90
CA SER A 145 14.28 -18.18 1.12
C SER A 145 13.80 -18.15 -0.33
N ARG A 146 12.63 -17.54 -0.60
CA ARG A 146 12.06 -17.32 -1.92
C ARG A 146 12.55 -16.01 -2.57
N GLY A 147 13.46 -15.27 -1.92
CA GLY A 147 14.10 -14.09 -2.47
C GLY A 147 13.29 -12.80 -2.37
N ALA A 148 12.30 -12.72 -1.47
CA ALA A 148 11.56 -11.48 -1.25
C ALA A 148 12.51 -10.36 -0.81
N VAL A 149 12.41 -9.18 -1.46
CA VAL A 149 13.19 -7.98 -1.14
C VAL A 149 12.33 -6.82 -0.68
N GLY A 150 11.02 -6.89 -0.91
CA GLY A 150 10.07 -5.86 -0.51
C GLY A 150 8.64 -6.28 -0.72
N HIS A 151 7.71 -5.39 -0.34
CA HIS A 151 6.28 -5.60 -0.59
C HIS A 151 5.56 -4.30 -0.92
N ILE A 152 4.44 -4.42 -1.64
CA ILE A 152 3.46 -3.36 -1.92
C ILE A 152 2.06 -3.88 -1.55
N CYS A 153 1.29 -3.12 -0.80
CA CYS A 153 -0.03 -3.55 -0.30
C CYS A 153 -0.04 -4.95 0.34
N GLY A 154 1.05 -5.32 1.03
CA GLY A 154 1.21 -6.64 1.66
C GLY A 154 1.73 -7.75 0.75
N HIS A 155 1.72 -7.58 -0.57
CA HIS A 155 2.23 -8.55 -1.53
C HIS A 155 3.75 -8.46 -1.65
N HIS A 156 4.44 -9.57 -1.41
CA HIS A 156 5.90 -9.65 -1.45
C HIS A 156 6.40 -9.87 -2.87
N ILE A 157 7.53 -9.22 -3.20
CA ILE A 157 8.12 -9.20 -4.55
C ILE A 157 9.60 -9.57 -4.43
N ASP A 158 10.08 -10.44 -5.32
CA ASP A 158 11.49 -10.76 -5.44
C ASP A 158 12.27 -9.69 -6.23
N ALA A 159 13.58 -9.81 -6.27
CA ALA A 159 14.45 -8.86 -6.96
C ALA A 159 14.22 -8.78 -8.48
N GLN A 160 13.58 -9.78 -9.09
CA GLN A 160 13.21 -9.82 -10.49
C GLN A 160 11.84 -9.20 -10.77
N GLY A 161 11.12 -8.77 -9.73
CA GLY A 161 9.77 -8.21 -9.85
C GLY A 161 8.66 -9.26 -9.87
N ARG A 162 8.94 -10.51 -9.53
CA ARG A 162 7.93 -11.58 -9.48
C ARG A 162 7.28 -11.60 -8.10
N HIS A 163 5.97 -11.85 -8.09
CA HIS A 163 5.24 -12.05 -6.84
C HIS A 163 5.75 -13.31 -6.12
N VAL A 164 6.08 -13.17 -4.85
CA VAL A 164 6.43 -14.28 -3.97
C VAL A 164 5.16 -14.78 -3.29
N ASP A 165 4.55 -15.79 -3.90
CA ASP A 165 3.32 -16.42 -3.39
C ASP A 165 3.69 -17.46 -2.32
N ALA A 166 3.63 -17.04 -1.05
CA ALA A 166 3.87 -17.88 0.12
C ALA A 166 2.54 -18.23 0.81
N ASP A 167 2.51 -19.30 1.60
CA ASP A 167 1.27 -19.79 2.25
C ASP A 167 0.52 -18.70 3.04
N PHE A 168 1.26 -17.80 3.70
CA PHE A 168 0.65 -16.73 4.47
C PHE A 168 -0.10 -15.72 3.59
N CYS A 169 0.21 -15.61 2.29
CA CYS A 169 -0.47 -14.70 1.36
C CYS A 169 -1.96 -14.99 1.26
N GLN A 170 -2.39 -16.24 1.48
CA GLN A 170 -3.80 -16.63 1.48
C GLN A 170 -4.59 -15.94 2.60
N GLY A 171 -3.90 -15.59 3.71
CA GLY A 171 -4.47 -14.88 4.85
C GLY A 171 -4.49 -13.36 4.71
N LEU A 172 -3.87 -12.79 3.68
CA LEU A 172 -3.83 -11.34 3.48
C LEU A 172 -5.21 -10.77 3.16
N MET A 173 -5.59 -9.72 3.88
CA MET A 173 -6.79 -8.94 3.63
C MET A 173 -6.42 -7.66 2.91
N THR A 174 -6.35 -7.74 1.59
CA THR A 174 -5.87 -6.66 0.71
C THR A 174 -6.47 -6.80 -0.69
N ILE A 175 -6.31 -5.78 -1.52
CA ILE A 175 -6.63 -5.86 -2.96
C ILE A 175 -5.75 -6.93 -3.61
N PRO A 176 -6.25 -7.72 -4.58
CA PRO A 176 -5.45 -8.71 -5.30
C PRO A 176 -4.29 -8.07 -6.06
N ILE A 177 -3.14 -8.74 -6.09
CA ILE A 177 -1.94 -8.19 -6.73
C ILE A 177 -2.11 -7.95 -8.23
N ASP A 178 -2.85 -8.82 -8.91
CA ASP A 178 -3.17 -8.74 -10.34
C ASP A 178 -4.09 -7.57 -10.68
N ARG A 179 -4.73 -6.96 -9.67
CA ARG A 179 -5.56 -5.77 -9.83
C ARG A 179 -4.78 -4.46 -9.71
N ILE A 180 -3.64 -4.46 -9.04
CA ILE A 180 -2.83 -3.25 -8.87
C ILE A 180 -2.46 -2.62 -10.22
N PRO A 181 -1.97 -3.36 -11.24
CA PRO A 181 -1.63 -2.78 -12.54
C PRO A 181 -2.83 -2.22 -13.33
N SER A 182 -4.06 -2.57 -12.97
CA SER A 182 -5.27 -2.05 -13.62
C SER A 182 -5.78 -0.74 -13.03
N ILE A 183 -5.23 -0.29 -11.90
CA ILE A 183 -5.50 1.01 -11.29
C ILE A 183 -4.79 2.08 -12.11
N THR A 184 -5.51 3.14 -12.51
CA THR A 184 -5.01 4.16 -13.43
C THR A 184 -3.76 4.86 -12.90
N HIS A 185 -3.76 5.22 -11.61
CA HIS A 185 -2.64 5.89 -10.95
C HIS A 185 -2.24 5.16 -9.68
N VAL A 186 -1.10 4.50 -9.70
CA VAL A 186 -0.49 3.87 -8.52
C VAL A 186 0.68 4.73 -8.07
N ILE A 187 0.43 5.59 -7.08
CA ILE A 187 1.40 6.55 -6.55
C ILE A 187 2.11 5.93 -5.34
N VAL A 188 3.42 5.73 -5.48
CA VAL A 188 4.28 5.28 -4.39
C VAL A 188 5.08 6.46 -3.84
N SER A 189 4.93 6.75 -2.54
CA SER A 189 5.76 7.71 -1.80
C SER A 189 6.70 6.96 -0.88
N ALA A 190 7.96 6.86 -1.26
CA ALA A 190 8.99 6.16 -0.49
C ALA A 190 10.39 6.67 -0.83
N PHE A 191 11.27 6.71 0.17
CA PHE A 191 12.67 7.13 0.02
C PHE A 191 13.54 6.47 1.08
N GLY A 192 14.88 6.54 0.87
CA GLY A 192 15.90 5.97 1.74
C GLY A 192 16.60 4.77 1.11
N ALA A 193 17.89 4.63 1.42
CA ALA A 193 18.75 3.61 0.82
C ALA A 193 18.23 2.17 1.06
N GLU A 194 17.63 1.93 2.22
CA GLU A 194 17.03 0.65 2.60
C GLU A 194 15.81 0.27 1.73
N LYS A 195 15.21 1.25 1.04
CA LYS A 195 14.05 1.03 0.16
C LYS A 195 14.46 0.70 -1.29
N VAL A 196 15.71 0.98 -1.67
CA VAL A 196 16.16 0.85 -3.06
C VAL A 196 15.94 -0.54 -3.65
N PRO A 197 16.26 -1.67 -2.95
CA PRO A 197 15.96 -3.00 -3.48
C PRO A 197 14.47 -3.23 -3.74
N ALA A 198 13.63 -2.86 -2.79
CA ALA A 198 12.17 -3.00 -2.89
C ALA A 198 11.59 -2.11 -4.00
N LEU A 199 12.02 -0.84 -4.10
CA LEU A 199 11.60 0.09 -5.15
C LEU A 199 11.99 -0.42 -6.54
N SER A 200 13.22 -0.91 -6.72
CA SER A 200 13.66 -1.49 -7.98
C SER A 200 12.82 -2.70 -8.38
N ALA A 201 12.45 -3.54 -7.41
CA ALA A 201 11.65 -4.73 -7.63
C ALA A 201 10.21 -4.39 -8.08
N ILE A 202 9.52 -3.49 -7.37
CA ILE A 202 8.14 -3.11 -7.72
C ILE A 202 8.04 -2.37 -9.05
N LEU A 203 9.09 -1.61 -9.42
CA LEU A 203 9.16 -0.96 -10.73
C LEU A 203 9.37 -1.98 -11.87
N ARG A 204 10.17 -3.04 -11.62
CA ARG A 204 10.29 -4.17 -12.57
C ARG A 204 9.00 -4.96 -12.71
N ALA A 205 8.23 -5.05 -11.63
CA ALA A 205 6.92 -5.71 -11.63
C ALA A 205 5.81 -4.90 -12.31
N HIS A 206 6.10 -3.67 -12.77
CA HIS A 206 5.11 -2.75 -13.37
C HIS A 206 3.90 -2.48 -12.47
N LEU A 207 4.10 -2.46 -11.14
CA LEU A 207 3.05 -2.24 -10.14
C LEU A 207 2.86 -0.77 -9.78
N VAL A 208 3.64 0.14 -10.37
CA VAL A 208 3.69 1.56 -10.02
C VAL A 208 3.66 2.42 -11.27
N THR A 209 2.78 3.39 -11.32
CA THR A 209 2.75 4.41 -12.37
C THR A 209 3.62 5.61 -12.00
N ASP A 210 3.59 6.01 -10.73
CA ASP A 210 4.26 7.22 -10.24
C ASP A 210 5.08 6.91 -8.97
N LEU A 211 6.39 7.06 -9.07
CA LEU A 211 7.28 6.99 -7.90
C LEU A 211 7.69 8.40 -7.50
N VAL A 212 7.31 8.81 -6.30
CA VAL A 212 7.75 10.06 -5.68
C VAL A 212 8.79 9.76 -4.61
N THR A 213 10.03 10.20 -4.86
CA THR A 213 11.18 9.87 -4.02
C THR A 213 12.19 11.02 -3.98
N ASP A 214 13.22 10.92 -3.15
CA ASP A 214 14.33 11.87 -3.16
C ASP A 214 15.35 11.55 -4.27
N ILE A 215 16.19 12.54 -4.59
CA ILE A 215 17.19 12.44 -5.67
C ILE A 215 18.19 11.29 -5.42
N ALA A 216 18.63 11.10 -4.18
CA ALA A 216 19.60 10.05 -3.85
C ALA A 216 19.01 8.65 -4.08
N THR A 217 17.78 8.44 -3.61
CA THR A 217 17.05 7.19 -3.83
C THR A 217 16.75 6.97 -5.32
N ALA A 218 16.33 8.02 -6.05
CA ALA A 218 16.06 7.93 -7.48
C ALA A 218 17.31 7.50 -8.27
N LYS A 219 18.46 8.11 -8.01
CA LYS A 219 19.74 7.72 -8.64
C LYS A 219 20.08 6.26 -8.34
N ALA A 220 20.03 5.86 -7.06
CA ALA A 220 20.36 4.49 -6.67
C ALA A 220 19.41 3.44 -7.28
N VAL A 221 18.13 3.78 -7.51
CA VAL A 221 17.18 2.90 -8.21
C VAL A 221 17.51 2.79 -9.71
N LEU A 222 17.88 3.92 -10.35
CA LEU A 222 18.26 3.94 -11.76
C LEU A 222 19.53 3.14 -12.02
N ASP A 223 20.54 3.28 -11.16
CA ASP A 223 21.81 2.54 -11.25
C ASP A 223 21.61 1.01 -11.16
N ARG A 224 20.54 0.54 -10.54
CA ARG A 224 20.18 -0.89 -10.48
C ARG A 224 19.39 -1.40 -11.70
N ARG A 225 19.02 -0.52 -12.63
CA ARG A 225 18.31 -0.88 -13.87
C ARG A 225 19.28 -1.25 -15.02
N GLY A 226 20.54 -0.87 -14.92
CA GLY A 226 21.63 -1.28 -15.82
C GLY A 226 22.22 -2.60 -15.35
#